data_7bdd0a8b78055045d3b477078b116a2c
#
_entry.id   7bdd0a8b78055045d3b477078b116a2c
#
_cell.length_a   1.000
_cell.length_b   1.000
_cell.length_c   1.000
_cell.angle_alpha   90.00
_cell.angle_beta   90.00
_cell.angle_gamma   90.00
#
_symmetry.space_group_name_H-M   'P 1'
#
loop_
_entity.id
_entity.type
_entity.pdbx_description
1 polymer ?
#
loop_
_entity_poly.entity_id
_entity_poly.type
_entity_poly.pdbx_seq_one_letter_code
_entity_poly.pdbx_strand_id
1 'polypeptide(L)'
;MILHRLQDDFSDPTLAGTAYSAVPIAGAKRFGIAIRIQCGITENAGINGLSSVLAKALGQDAPGKTGPLLAAELGALGGFGIVEDGEAITIWGVCSTDPADIQETIQVVLSDLTIKPRIDDAVVQKARWLAMQQKATDANARPVLLQRSLRASVAGGSLADVLNPAVDRRIDTARILAHHAKWFHPSRAAITIMGGFNPKETREVVRRTLSLAGWDERGAAPKQPAIPAAIALPAGTTRVSIGPGPLRILIAAGLRPASAGLPTLAADILAMHYLTAGRMAPLYGLRVPMGKIYDVYGDVAFVSGGYVPFVEVVTADSERELLIALHTKLRDVIAKAGELRDADITRVRASYLRMVAERSTRMPNALIQATQRQQLGLAAWDRDVERLIKGTSREMVIAALKRIEIAVPTVFTTGAGVGIG
;
A
#
# COMPACT_ATOMS: atom_id res chain seq x y z
N MET A 1 -1.56 22.94 8.75
CA MET A 1 -1.11 22.13 9.91
C MET A 1 0.41 22.02 9.78
N ILE A 2 1.15 22.65 10.66
CA ILE A 2 2.61 22.77 10.60
C ILE A 2 3.18 21.48 11.20
N LEU A 3 3.77 20.65 10.36
CA LEU A 3 4.64 19.56 10.83
C LEU A 3 5.89 20.21 11.43
N HIS A 4 5.84 20.61 12.70
CA HIS A 4 6.99 21.14 13.40
C HIS A 4 7.95 20.00 13.76
N ARG A 5 9.19 20.22 13.30
CA ARG A 5 10.39 19.47 13.59
C ARG A 5 10.48 19.04 15.05
N LEU A 6 10.54 17.76 15.27
CA LEU A 6 11.31 17.20 16.38
C LEU A 6 12.49 16.46 15.72
N GLN A 7 13.62 17.14 15.67
CA GLN A 7 14.92 16.50 15.50
C GLN A 7 15.18 15.71 16.79
N ASP A 8 14.77 14.46 16.82
CA ASP A 8 15.30 13.54 17.79
C ASP A 8 16.00 12.41 17.04
N ASP A 9 17.23 12.23 17.43
CA ASP A 9 18.22 11.28 17.00
C ASP A 9 17.74 9.84 17.29
N PHE A 10 16.78 9.34 16.52
CA PHE A 10 16.46 7.92 16.48
C PHE A 10 17.38 7.25 15.45
N SER A 11 18.67 7.20 15.79
CA SER A 11 19.75 6.65 14.96
C SER A 11 19.65 5.15 14.73
N ASP A 12 18.75 4.46 15.44
CA ASP A 12 18.49 3.04 15.25
C ASP A 12 17.17 2.84 14.47
N PRO A 13 17.23 2.53 13.16
CA PRO A 13 16.05 2.32 12.33
C PRO A 13 15.37 0.99 12.60
N THR A 14 15.88 0.20 13.55
CA THR A 14 15.33 -1.12 13.90
C THR A 14 14.95 -1.19 15.38
N LEU A 15 14.01 -2.06 15.68
CA LEU A 15 13.57 -2.38 17.03
C LEU A 15 13.29 -3.88 17.10
N ALA A 16 14.04 -4.62 17.92
CA ALA A 16 13.96 -6.09 17.98
C ALA A 16 14.06 -6.74 16.58
N GLY A 17 15.01 -6.29 15.74
CA GLY A 17 15.20 -6.79 14.37
C GLY A 17 14.15 -6.37 13.35
N THR A 18 13.19 -5.52 13.75
CA THR A 18 12.09 -5.02 12.91
C THR A 18 12.35 -3.58 12.49
N ALA A 19 12.11 -3.23 11.22
CA ALA A 19 12.16 -1.85 10.76
C ALA A 19 11.16 -0.99 11.55
N TYR A 20 11.61 0.13 12.12
CA TYR A 20 10.81 0.96 13.01
C TYR A 20 10.83 2.43 12.59
N SER A 21 9.66 3.06 12.60
CA SER A 21 9.50 4.50 12.35
C SER A 21 8.49 5.10 13.30
N ALA A 22 8.80 6.29 13.83
CA ALA A 22 7.91 7.06 14.67
C ALA A 22 7.75 8.48 14.08
N VAL A 23 6.51 8.91 13.86
CA VAL A 23 6.14 10.22 13.30
C VAL A 23 5.26 10.96 14.30
N PRO A 24 5.85 11.65 15.28
CA PRO A 24 5.08 12.45 16.23
C PRO A 24 4.47 13.65 15.52
N ILE A 25 3.18 13.91 15.78
CA ILE A 25 2.42 15.02 15.19
C ILE A 25 1.97 15.92 16.33
N ALA A 26 2.54 17.11 16.40
CA ALA A 26 2.21 18.08 17.46
C ALA A 26 0.72 18.43 17.43
N GLY A 27 0.07 18.37 18.60
CA GLY A 27 -1.36 18.67 18.77
C GLY A 27 -2.31 17.63 18.21
N ALA A 28 -1.82 16.50 17.71
CA ALA A 28 -2.69 15.40 17.32
C ALA A 28 -3.47 14.86 18.53
N LYS A 29 -4.76 14.57 18.31
CA LYS A 29 -5.68 14.02 19.32
C LYS A 29 -5.82 12.51 19.25
N ARG A 30 -5.08 11.89 18.33
CA ARG A 30 -5.09 10.44 18.11
C ARG A 30 -3.68 9.90 18.02
N PHE A 31 -3.53 8.69 18.47
CA PHE A 31 -2.38 7.82 18.30
C PHE A 31 -2.72 6.72 17.31
N GLY A 32 -1.75 6.27 16.53
CA GLY A 32 -1.92 5.12 15.67
C GLY A 32 -0.63 4.33 15.52
N ILE A 33 -0.79 3.01 15.44
CA ILE A 33 0.30 2.06 15.18
C ILE A 33 -0.10 1.12 14.06
N ALA A 34 0.85 0.76 13.22
CA ALA A 34 0.69 -0.33 12.26
C ALA A 34 1.94 -1.20 12.22
N ILE A 35 1.73 -2.49 12.02
CA ILE A 35 2.77 -3.46 11.66
C ILE A 35 2.41 -4.08 10.32
N ARG A 36 3.37 -4.08 9.39
CA ARG A 36 3.25 -4.69 8.06
C ARG A 36 4.24 -5.84 7.96
N ILE A 37 3.76 -6.98 7.53
CA ILE A 37 4.55 -8.20 7.41
C ILE A 37 4.49 -8.69 5.97
N GLN A 38 5.65 -8.88 5.34
CA GLN A 38 5.75 -9.47 4.00
C GLN A 38 5.31 -10.94 4.06
N CYS A 39 4.04 -11.15 3.82
CA CYS A 39 3.37 -12.44 3.82
C CYS A 39 2.18 -12.36 2.87
N GLY A 40 2.43 -12.43 1.58
CA GLY A 40 1.45 -12.23 0.53
C GLY A 40 1.28 -13.45 -0.36
N ILE A 41 0.92 -13.19 -1.61
CA ILE A 41 0.59 -14.25 -2.60
C ILE A 41 1.82 -15.11 -2.91
N THR A 42 3.00 -14.54 -2.96
CA THR A 42 4.25 -15.25 -3.25
C THR A 42 4.61 -16.27 -2.18
N GLU A 43 4.22 -16.03 -0.93
CA GLU A 43 4.46 -16.91 0.21
C GLU A 43 3.45 -18.07 0.31
N ASN A 44 2.38 -18.03 -0.47
CA ASN A 44 1.29 -19.01 -0.42
C ASN A 44 1.68 -20.44 -0.89
N ALA A 45 2.86 -20.59 -1.51
CA ALA A 45 3.38 -21.88 -1.98
C ALA A 45 2.36 -22.69 -2.82
N GLY A 46 1.62 -22.04 -3.71
CA GLY A 46 0.60 -22.66 -4.57
C GLY A 46 -0.72 -22.99 -3.87
N ILE A 47 -0.93 -22.50 -2.64
CA ILE A 47 -2.21 -22.65 -1.91
C ILE A 47 -2.99 -21.34 -2.02
N ASN A 48 -3.92 -21.26 -2.97
CA ASN A 48 -4.66 -20.03 -3.24
C ASN A 48 -5.44 -19.55 -2.02
N GLY A 49 -5.23 -18.28 -1.65
CA GLY A 49 -5.92 -17.61 -0.57
C GLY A 49 -5.34 -17.83 0.83
N LEU A 50 -4.20 -18.52 0.98
CA LEU A 50 -3.62 -18.82 2.30
C LEU A 50 -3.35 -17.55 3.12
N SER A 51 -2.66 -16.55 2.56
CA SER A 51 -2.42 -15.27 3.23
C SER A 51 -3.72 -14.49 3.50
N SER A 52 -4.69 -14.56 2.59
CA SER A 52 -5.99 -13.91 2.79
C SER A 52 -6.78 -14.55 3.95
N VAL A 53 -6.75 -15.88 4.06
CA VAL A 53 -7.38 -16.59 5.20
C VAL A 53 -6.64 -16.27 6.49
N LEU A 54 -5.30 -16.28 6.50
CA LEU A 54 -4.52 -15.88 7.66
C LEU A 54 -4.90 -14.46 8.11
N ALA A 55 -4.92 -13.48 7.20
CA ALA A 55 -5.30 -12.11 7.52
C ALA A 55 -6.70 -12.00 8.16
N LYS A 56 -7.65 -12.82 7.71
CA LYS A 56 -9.00 -12.88 8.32
C LYS A 56 -9.00 -13.60 9.67
N ALA A 57 -8.15 -14.61 9.85
CA ALA A 57 -8.04 -15.34 11.11
C ALA A 57 -7.46 -14.48 12.24
N LEU A 58 -6.46 -13.65 11.96
CA LEU A 58 -5.81 -12.78 12.95
C LEU A 58 -6.77 -11.83 13.69
N GLY A 59 -7.87 -11.41 13.03
CA GLY A 59 -8.84 -10.47 13.61
C GLY A 59 -10.07 -11.12 14.23
N GLN A 60 -10.12 -12.46 14.37
CA GLN A 60 -11.31 -13.13 14.89
C GLN A 60 -11.30 -13.27 16.40
N ASP A 61 -10.21 -13.75 16.97
CA ASP A 61 -10.04 -13.97 18.40
C ASP A 61 -8.64 -13.52 18.85
N ALA A 62 -8.50 -13.24 20.15
CA ALA A 62 -7.23 -12.95 20.80
C ALA A 62 -7.07 -13.82 22.06
N PRO A 63 -5.86 -13.94 22.64
CA PRO A 63 -5.68 -14.68 23.88
C PRO A 63 -6.63 -14.19 24.99
N GLY A 64 -7.47 -15.09 25.49
CA GLY A 64 -8.47 -14.79 26.52
C GLY A 64 -9.69 -13.99 26.07
N LYS A 65 -9.81 -13.63 24.78
CA LYS A 65 -10.91 -12.80 24.25
C LYS A 65 -11.51 -13.46 23.00
N THR A 66 -12.83 -13.67 23.00
CA THR A 66 -13.55 -14.09 21.80
C THR A 66 -13.81 -12.90 20.87
N GLY A 67 -14.09 -13.16 19.60
CA GLY A 67 -14.28 -12.12 18.58
C GLY A 67 -15.22 -10.98 18.96
N PRO A 68 -16.41 -11.21 19.52
CA PRO A 68 -17.31 -10.14 19.97
C PRO A 68 -16.72 -9.26 21.08
N LEU A 69 -16.04 -9.86 22.07
CA LEU A 69 -15.37 -9.14 23.15
C LEU A 69 -14.19 -8.33 22.64
N LEU A 70 -13.37 -8.94 21.78
CA LEU A 70 -12.26 -8.26 21.11
C LEU A 70 -12.74 -7.08 20.27
N ALA A 71 -13.80 -7.25 19.49
CA ALA A 71 -14.37 -6.19 18.66
C ALA A 71 -14.94 -5.04 19.51
N ALA A 72 -15.58 -5.32 20.62
CA ALA A 72 -16.11 -4.31 21.53
C ALA A 72 -14.98 -3.51 22.17
N GLU A 73 -13.93 -4.16 22.66
CA GLU A 73 -12.76 -3.51 23.26
C GLU A 73 -12.01 -2.63 22.24
N LEU A 74 -11.72 -3.16 21.07
CA LEU A 74 -11.06 -2.41 20.00
C LEU A 74 -11.90 -1.24 19.51
N GLY A 75 -13.22 -1.39 19.48
CA GLY A 75 -14.15 -0.30 19.20
C GLY A 75 -14.14 0.78 20.26
N ALA A 76 -14.00 0.42 21.53
CA ALA A 76 -13.87 1.37 22.64
C ALA A 76 -12.55 2.14 22.60
N LEU A 77 -11.45 1.48 22.24
CA LEU A 77 -10.14 2.13 22.04
C LEU A 77 -10.13 3.14 20.87
N GLY A 78 -10.87 2.87 19.81
CA GLY A 78 -10.95 3.80 18.67
C GLY A 78 -11.03 3.15 17.30
N GLY A 79 -10.45 1.99 17.13
CA GLY A 79 -10.57 1.18 15.92
C GLY A 79 -9.30 0.45 15.53
N PHE A 80 -9.50 -0.65 14.80
CA PHE A 80 -8.42 -1.45 14.26
C PHE A 80 -8.80 -2.03 12.90
N GLY A 81 -7.81 -2.57 12.20
CA GLY A 81 -8.08 -3.31 10.99
C GLY A 81 -6.90 -4.12 10.51
N ILE A 82 -7.20 -5.07 9.65
CA ILE A 82 -6.23 -5.95 9.02
C ILE A 82 -6.48 -5.91 7.51
N VAL A 83 -5.43 -5.58 6.77
CA VAL A 83 -5.46 -5.46 5.31
C VAL A 83 -4.42 -6.39 4.71
N GLU A 84 -4.83 -7.23 3.79
CA GLU A 84 -3.95 -7.99 2.91
C GLU A 84 -4.01 -7.35 1.52
N ASP A 85 -2.87 -6.97 0.96
CA ASP A 85 -2.77 -6.21 -0.28
C ASP A 85 -2.09 -6.96 -1.45
N GLY A 86 -1.92 -8.26 -1.31
CA GLY A 86 -1.27 -9.13 -2.28
C GLY A 86 0.22 -9.35 -2.01
N GLU A 87 0.92 -8.43 -1.34
CA GLU A 87 2.34 -8.57 -0.97
C GLU A 87 2.54 -8.79 0.52
N ALA A 88 1.64 -8.27 1.34
CA ALA A 88 1.81 -8.25 2.78
C ALA A 88 0.48 -8.20 3.53
N ILE A 89 0.55 -8.52 4.80
CA ILE A 89 -0.52 -8.30 5.77
C ILE A 89 -0.13 -7.11 6.64
N THR A 90 -1.01 -6.10 6.71
CA THR A 90 -0.85 -4.93 7.57
C THR A 90 -1.92 -4.94 8.65
N ILE A 91 -1.51 -4.91 9.90
CA ILE A 91 -2.38 -4.82 11.08
C ILE A 91 -2.20 -3.43 11.66
N TRP A 92 -3.28 -2.73 11.93
CA TRP A 92 -3.23 -1.37 12.45
C TRP A 92 -4.24 -1.15 13.57
N GLY A 93 -3.91 -0.25 14.49
CA GLY A 93 -4.79 0.24 15.54
C GLY A 93 -4.69 1.75 15.70
N VAL A 94 -5.81 2.39 16.04
CA VAL A 94 -5.91 3.83 16.29
C VAL A 94 -6.68 4.04 17.57
N CYS A 95 -6.16 4.87 18.49
CA CYS A 95 -6.81 5.20 19.75
C CYS A 95 -6.70 6.69 20.10
N SER A 96 -7.10 7.05 21.30
CA SER A 96 -6.85 8.35 21.91
C SER A 96 -5.36 8.55 22.19
N THR A 97 -4.97 9.72 22.68
CA THR A 97 -3.60 9.99 23.15
C THR A 97 -3.40 9.71 24.64
N ASP A 98 -4.36 9.05 25.29
CA ASP A 98 -4.20 8.58 26.65
C ASP A 98 -3.11 7.50 26.72
N PRO A 99 -2.15 7.59 27.66
CA PRO A 99 -1.07 6.60 27.77
C PRO A 99 -1.55 5.16 27.98
N ALA A 100 -2.66 4.94 28.67
CA ALA A 100 -3.23 3.61 28.87
C ALA A 100 -3.79 3.04 27.55
N ASP A 101 -4.56 3.85 26.81
CA ASP A 101 -5.08 3.47 25.49
C ASP A 101 -3.94 3.17 24.49
N ILE A 102 -2.87 3.98 24.51
CA ILE A 102 -1.68 3.77 23.70
C ILE A 102 -1.04 2.42 24.03
N GLN A 103 -0.79 2.15 25.30
CA GLN A 103 -0.18 0.90 25.74
C GLN A 103 -1.02 -0.31 25.35
N GLU A 104 -2.34 -0.25 25.58
CA GLU A 104 -3.26 -1.32 25.22
C GLU A 104 -3.35 -1.53 23.71
N THR A 105 -3.43 -0.47 22.92
CA THR A 105 -3.42 -0.56 21.45
C THR A 105 -2.14 -1.21 20.95
N ILE A 106 -0.98 -0.85 21.49
CA ILE A 106 0.32 -1.48 21.15
C ILE A 106 0.29 -2.97 21.51
N GLN A 107 -0.18 -3.32 22.71
CA GLN A 107 -0.28 -4.71 23.14
C GLN A 107 -1.16 -5.53 22.20
N VAL A 108 -2.37 -5.03 21.89
CA VAL A 108 -3.30 -5.75 21.02
C VAL A 108 -2.75 -5.91 19.62
N VAL A 109 -2.25 -4.84 19.00
CA VAL A 109 -1.76 -4.88 17.61
C VAL A 109 -0.52 -5.77 17.49
N LEU A 110 0.47 -5.62 18.36
CA LEU A 110 1.73 -6.32 18.23
C LEU A 110 1.70 -7.72 18.84
N SER A 111 1.21 -7.87 20.08
CA SER A 111 1.21 -9.17 20.75
C SER A 111 0.04 -10.03 20.30
N ASP A 112 -1.17 -9.57 20.52
CA ASP A 112 -2.36 -10.41 20.49
C ASP A 112 -2.80 -10.74 19.05
N LEU A 113 -2.74 -9.77 18.15
CA LEU A 113 -3.13 -9.98 16.75
C LEU A 113 -1.97 -10.45 15.87
N THR A 114 -0.74 -10.04 16.16
CA THR A 114 0.41 -10.31 15.28
C THR A 114 1.24 -11.50 15.73
N ILE A 115 1.68 -11.54 16.99
CA ILE A 115 2.71 -12.50 17.42
C ILE A 115 2.09 -13.77 18.01
N LYS A 116 1.03 -13.63 18.81
CA LYS A 116 0.36 -14.72 19.53
C LYS A 116 -1.14 -14.77 19.22
N PRO A 117 -1.55 -14.79 17.94
CA PRO A 117 -2.98 -14.85 17.61
C PRO A 117 -3.58 -16.17 18.09
N ARG A 118 -4.83 -16.13 18.51
CA ARG A 118 -5.60 -17.35 18.75
C ARG A 118 -6.24 -17.82 17.47
N ILE A 119 -5.79 -18.96 16.96
CA ILE A 119 -6.28 -19.56 15.73
C ILE A 119 -6.62 -21.03 15.99
N ASP A 120 -7.89 -21.34 15.97
CA ASP A 120 -8.42 -22.70 16.07
C ASP A 120 -9.27 -23.06 14.83
N ASP A 121 -9.84 -24.25 14.77
CA ASP A 121 -10.59 -24.72 13.62
C ASP A 121 -11.82 -23.88 13.33
N ALA A 122 -12.52 -23.39 14.35
CA ALA A 122 -13.69 -22.54 14.21
C ALA A 122 -13.30 -21.19 13.61
N VAL A 123 -12.19 -20.60 14.10
CA VAL A 123 -11.60 -19.36 13.56
C VAL A 123 -11.22 -19.54 12.10
N VAL A 124 -10.56 -20.65 11.74
CA VAL A 124 -10.14 -20.91 10.35
C VAL A 124 -11.35 -21.11 9.42
N GLN A 125 -12.37 -21.83 9.85
CA GLN A 125 -13.59 -21.98 9.04
C GLN A 125 -14.26 -20.63 8.76
N LYS A 126 -14.42 -19.81 9.78
CA LYS A 126 -14.97 -18.45 9.66
C LYS A 126 -14.08 -17.56 8.78
N ALA A 127 -12.77 -17.61 8.98
CA ALA A 127 -11.80 -16.84 8.19
C ALA A 127 -11.83 -17.22 6.71
N ARG A 128 -11.98 -18.51 6.36
CA ARG A 128 -12.14 -18.97 4.98
C ARG A 128 -13.39 -18.37 4.34
N TRP A 129 -14.52 -18.42 5.03
CA TRP A 129 -15.76 -17.83 4.53
C TRP A 129 -15.60 -16.30 4.31
N LEU A 130 -15.02 -15.58 5.27
CA LEU A 130 -14.76 -14.15 5.15
C LEU A 130 -13.78 -13.81 4.01
N ALA A 131 -12.75 -14.62 3.82
CA ALA A 131 -11.81 -14.45 2.71
C ALA A 131 -12.48 -14.64 1.35
N MET A 132 -13.37 -15.61 1.22
CA MET A 132 -14.17 -15.81 0.00
C MET A 132 -15.10 -14.62 -0.27
N GLN A 133 -15.79 -14.12 0.76
CA GLN A 133 -16.66 -12.95 0.64
C GLN A 133 -15.85 -11.69 0.25
N GLN A 134 -14.69 -11.49 0.87
CA GLN A 134 -13.82 -10.37 0.54
C GLN A 134 -13.32 -10.44 -0.90
N LYS A 135 -12.85 -11.60 -1.34
CA LYS A 135 -12.42 -11.80 -2.73
C LYS A 135 -13.55 -11.54 -3.73
N ALA A 136 -14.76 -11.98 -3.43
CA ALA A 136 -15.93 -11.69 -4.26
C ALA A 136 -16.26 -10.17 -4.28
N THR A 137 -16.08 -9.48 -3.16
CA THR A 137 -16.26 -8.03 -3.06
C THR A 137 -15.15 -7.30 -3.80
N ASP A 138 -13.89 -7.71 -3.62
CA ASP A 138 -12.73 -7.11 -4.29
C ASP A 138 -12.79 -7.30 -5.82
N ALA A 139 -13.33 -8.44 -6.28
CA ALA A 139 -13.60 -8.65 -7.69
C ALA A 139 -14.55 -7.59 -8.28
N ASN A 140 -15.45 -7.04 -7.47
CA ASN A 140 -16.31 -5.92 -7.85
C ASN A 140 -15.65 -4.55 -7.58
N ALA A 141 -14.64 -4.48 -6.70
CA ALA A 141 -13.87 -3.28 -6.37
C ALA A 141 -12.64 -3.14 -7.31
N ARG A 142 -12.88 -2.86 -8.55
CA ARG A 142 -11.90 -2.85 -9.66
C ARG A 142 -10.60 -2.09 -9.40
N PRO A 143 -10.58 -0.91 -8.72
CA PRO A 143 -9.31 -0.23 -8.41
C PRO A 143 -8.40 -1.06 -7.51
N VAL A 144 -8.97 -1.72 -6.50
CA VAL A 144 -8.24 -2.60 -5.58
C VAL A 144 -7.61 -3.76 -6.35
N LEU A 145 -8.37 -4.34 -7.27
CA LEU A 145 -7.90 -5.47 -8.05
C LEU A 145 -6.77 -5.10 -9.01
N LEU A 146 -6.86 -3.95 -9.70
CA LEU A 146 -5.80 -3.48 -10.59
C LEU A 146 -4.49 -3.25 -9.83
N GLN A 147 -4.56 -2.62 -8.66
CA GLN A 147 -3.40 -2.40 -7.81
C GLN A 147 -2.82 -3.71 -7.25
N ARG A 148 -3.67 -4.66 -6.87
CA ARG A 148 -3.23 -6.01 -6.46
C ARG A 148 -2.55 -6.75 -7.61
N SER A 149 -3.10 -6.67 -8.81
CA SER A 149 -2.51 -7.26 -10.02
C SER A 149 -1.14 -6.68 -10.33
N LEU A 150 -0.99 -5.37 -10.21
CA LEU A 150 0.30 -4.69 -10.37
C LEU A 150 1.31 -5.20 -9.35
N ARG A 151 0.95 -5.25 -8.06
CA ARG A 151 1.83 -5.73 -6.99
C ARG A 151 2.21 -7.19 -7.16
N ALA A 152 1.25 -8.04 -7.48
CA ALA A 152 1.52 -9.46 -7.75
C ALA A 152 2.48 -9.65 -8.91
N SER A 153 2.33 -8.89 -10.00
CA SER A 153 3.22 -8.94 -11.16
C SER A 153 4.65 -8.54 -10.80
N VAL A 154 4.81 -7.48 -9.98
CA VAL A 154 6.12 -7.03 -9.51
C VAL A 154 6.76 -8.06 -8.56
N ALA A 155 5.98 -8.67 -7.71
CA ALA A 155 6.46 -9.68 -6.76
C ALA A 155 6.74 -11.04 -7.42
N GLY A 156 6.49 -11.19 -8.73
CA GLY A 156 6.60 -12.48 -9.41
C GLY A 156 5.51 -13.48 -9.05
N GLY A 157 4.42 -13.01 -8.45
CA GLY A 157 3.27 -13.81 -8.09
C GLY A 157 2.36 -14.12 -9.28
N SER A 158 1.53 -15.16 -9.12
CA SER A 158 0.57 -15.53 -10.14
C SER A 158 -0.62 -14.57 -10.15
N LEU A 159 -0.88 -13.94 -11.29
CA LEU A 159 -2.10 -13.17 -11.49
C LEU A 159 -3.36 -14.03 -11.36
N ALA A 160 -3.27 -15.31 -11.70
CA ALA A 160 -4.39 -16.25 -11.51
C ALA A 160 -4.79 -16.35 -10.03
N ASP A 161 -3.83 -16.28 -9.10
CA ASP A 161 -4.13 -16.33 -7.66
C ASP A 161 -4.80 -15.03 -7.17
N VAL A 162 -4.44 -13.89 -7.77
CA VAL A 162 -5.10 -12.60 -7.47
C VAL A 162 -6.55 -12.60 -7.95
N LEU A 163 -6.76 -13.14 -9.16
CA LEU A 163 -8.03 -13.09 -9.86
C LEU A 163 -8.98 -14.21 -9.44
N ASN A 164 -8.44 -15.31 -8.91
CA ASN A 164 -9.25 -16.47 -8.50
C ASN A 164 -10.01 -16.14 -7.21
N PRO A 165 -11.34 -16.03 -7.24
CA PRO A 165 -12.15 -15.79 -6.04
C PRO A 165 -12.18 -16.99 -5.09
N ALA A 166 -11.80 -18.18 -5.56
CA ALA A 166 -11.83 -19.38 -4.73
C ALA A 166 -10.74 -19.32 -3.64
N VAL A 167 -11.05 -19.93 -2.52
CA VAL A 167 -10.10 -20.21 -1.44
C VAL A 167 -9.88 -21.73 -1.41
N ASP A 168 -8.60 -22.13 -1.38
CA ASP A 168 -8.23 -23.53 -1.42
C ASP A 168 -8.85 -24.30 -0.23
N ARG A 169 -9.50 -25.45 -0.53
CA ARG A 169 -10.14 -26.29 0.49
C ARG A 169 -9.13 -26.98 1.43
N ARG A 170 -7.87 -27.06 1.02
CA ARG A 170 -6.78 -27.64 1.83
C ARG A 170 -6.33 -26.75 2.98
N ILE A 171 -6.80 -25.49 3.06
CA ILE A 171 -6.42 -24.57 4.13
C ILE A 171 -7.09 -25.04 5.42
N ASP A 172 -6.28 -25.53 6.35
CA ASP A 172 -6.63 -25.96 7.69
C ASP A 172 -5.83 -25.18 8.76
N THR A 173 -6.14 -25.42 10.01
CA THR A 173 -5.48 -24.76 11.14
C THR A 173 -3.98 -25.00 11.16
N ALA A 174 -3.54 -26.25 10.90
CA ALA A 174 -2.12 -26.58 10.91
C ALA A 174 -1.35 -25.81 9.83
N ARG A 175 -1.91 -25.67 8.64
CA ARG A 175 -1.30 -24.88 7.55
C ARG A 175 -1.26 -23.39 7.85
N ILE A 176 -2.33 -22.84 8.42
CA ILE A 176 -2.36 -21.43 8.82
C ILE A 176 -1.31 -21.14 9.89
N LEU A 177 -1.21 -21.98 10.92
CA LEU A 177 -0.20 -21.82 11.98
C LEU A 177 1.23 -21.98 11.46
N ALA A 178 1.46 -22.97 10.59
CA ALA A 178 2.77 -23.17 9.95
C ALA A 178 3.14 -21.97 9.06
N HIS A 179 2.19 -21.42 8.31
CA HIS A 179 2.38 -20.23 7.47
C HIS A 179 2.69 -19.00 8.32
N HIS A 180 1.94 -18.76 9.40
CA HIS A 180 2.18 -17.72 10.37
C HIS A 180 3.58 -17.85 11.01
N ALA A 181 3.90 -19.04 11.57
CA ALA A 181 5.19 -19.29 12.20
C ALA A 181 6.38 -19.05 11.25
N LYS A 182 6.21 -19.41 9.98
CA LYS A 182 7.26 -19.25 8.97
C LYS A 182 7.49 -17.80 8.55
N TRP A 183 6.42 -17.03 8.33
CA TRP A 183 6.53 -15.75 7.65
C TRP A 183 6.40 -14.52 8.55
N PHE A 184 5.79 -14.66 9.74
CA PHE A 184 5.70 -13.59 10.71
C PHE A 184 7.02 -13.48 11.48
N HIS A 185 7.94 -12.73 10.93
CA HIS A 185 9.34 -12.66 11.39
C HIS A 185 9.81 -11.19 11.46
N PRO A 186 10.66 -10.82 12.48
CA PRO A 186 11.16 -9.45 12.63
C PRO A 186 11.74 -8.84 11.37
N SER A 187 12.60 -9.56 10.66
CA SER A 187 13.26 -9.07 9.45
C SER A 187 12.32 -8.89 8.23
N ARG A 188 11.09 -9.39 8.33
CA ARG A 188 10.05 -9.23 7.30
C ARG A 188 8.99 -8.21 7.69
N ALA A 189 9.15 -7.58 8.85
CA ALA A 189 8.18 -6.68 9.43
C ALA A 189 8.67 -5.23 9.43
N ALA A 190 7.72 -4.31 9.33
CA ALA A 190 7.95 -2.90 9.54
C ALA A 190 6.87 -2.35 10.49
N ILE A 191 7.26 -1.58 11.49
CA ILE A 191 6.37 -0.92 12.45
C ILE A 191 6.42 0.58 12.21
N THR A 192 5.25 1.21 12.10
CA THR A 192 5.12 2.66 12.03
C THR A 192 4.15 3.15 13.10
N ILE A 193 4.54 4.21 13.77
CA ILE A 193 3.74 4.91 14.76
C ILE A 193 3.55 6.36 14.31
N MET A 194 2.32 6.87 14.41
CA MET A 194 1.98 8.24 14.03
C MET A 194 1.02 8.88 15.03
N GLY A 195 1.11 10.20 15.21
CA GLY A 195 0.13 10.96 15.97
C GLY A 195 0.67 11.64 17.21
N GLY A 196 -0.17 11.78 18.26
CA GLY A 196 0.19 12.40 19.52
C GLY A 196 0.71 11.36 20.50
N PHE A 197 2.01 11.38 20.79
CA PHE A 197 2.64 10.47 21.74
C PHE A 197 4.01 10.98 22.18
N ASN A 198 4.53 10.45 23.29
CA ASN A 198 5.94 10.63 23.67
C ASN A 198 6.82 9.60 22.98
N PRO A 199 7.73 9.99 22.10
CA PRO A 199 8.52 9.05 21.29
C PRO A 199 9.37 8.08 22.12
N LYS A 200 9.99 8.56 23.21
CA LYS A 200 10.86 7.73 24.07
C LYS A 200 10.07 6.68 24.83
N GLU A 201 9.00 7.10 25.50
CA GLU A 201 8.12 6.20 26.26
C GLU A 201 7.46 5.18 25.37
N THR A 202 6.92 5.62 24.23
CA THR A 202 6.24 4.73 23.28
C THR A 202 7.20 3.71 22.67
N ARG A 203 8.43 4.11 22.33
CA ARG A 203 9.46 3.18 21.84
C ARG A 203 9.75 2.09 22.89
N GLU A 204 9.84 2.47 24.15
CA GLU A 204 10.09 1.50 25.23
C GLU A 204 8.92 0.54 25.42
N VAL A 205 7.68 1.04 25.34
CA VAL A 205 6.47 0.19 25.37
C VAL A 205 6.49 -0.81 24.22
N VAL A 206 6.77 -0.37 23.00
CA VAL A 206 6.87 -1.26 21.83
C VAL A 206 7.96 -2.30 22.02
N ARG A 207 9.15 -1.90 22.44
CA ARG A 207 10.28 -2.81 22.68
C ARG A 207 9.92 -3.89 23.70
N ARG A 208 9.35 -3.47 24.83
CA ARG A 208 8.92 -4.37 25.89
C ARG A 208 7.84 -5.34 25.42
N THR A 209 6.84 -4.86 24.67
CA THR A 209 5.77 -5.68 24.12
C THR A 209 6.32 -6.75 23.17
N LEU A 210 7.22 -6.39 22.27
CA LEU A 210 7.85 -7.32 21.34
C LEU A 210 8.66 -8.40 22.07
N SER A 211 9.48 -8.00 23.06
CA SER A 211 10.31 -8.93 23.83
C SER A 211 9.46 -9.89 24.67
N LEU A 212 8.45 -9.39 25.41
CA LEU A 212 7.53 -10.23 26.19
C LEU A 212 6.71 -11.20 25.34
N ALA A 213 6.47 -10.84 24.08
CA ALA A 213 5.82 -11.71 23.12
C ALA A 213 6.77 -12.75 22.49
N GLY A 214 8.09 -12.66 22.71
CA GLY A 214 9.10 -13.55 22.12
C GLY A 214 9.36 -13.28 20.64
N TRP A 215 9.18 -12.02 20.21
CA TRP A 215 9.36 -11.64 18.80
C TRP A 215 10.81 -11.70 18.36
N ASP A 216 11.73 -11.28 19.21
CA ASP A 216 13.18 -11.28 19.05
C ASP A 216 13.82 -12.67 19.12
N GLU A 217 13.12 -13.64 19.71
CA GLU A 217 13.55 -15.03 19.83
C GLU A 217 13.24 -15.89 18.58
N ARG A 218 12.49 -15.35 17.62
CA ARG A 218 12.19 -16.03 16.38
C ARG A 218 13.43 -16.19 15.54
N GLY A 219 13.90 -17.42 15.36
CA GLY A 219 15.16 -17.80 14.70
C GLY A 219 15.46 -17.13 13.35
N ALA A 220 16.31 -17.71 12.51
CA ALA A 220 16.64 -17.12 11.22
C ALA A 220 15.41 -17.04 10.30
N ALA A 221 15.18 -15.86 9.72
CA ALA A 221 14.10 -15.67 8.74
C ALA A 221 14.28 -16.58 7.53
N PRO A 222 13.21 -17.06 6.93
CA PRO A 222 13.29 -17.66 5.62
C PRO A 222 13.94 -16.68 4.65
N LYS A 223 14.87 -17.17 3.83
CA LYS A 223 15.47 -16.33 2.79
C LYS A 223 14.35 -15.71 1.96
N GLN A 224 14.36 -14.39 1.89
CA GLN A 224 13.48 -13.67 0.99
C GLN A 224 13.80 -14.12 -0.43
N PRO A 225 12.81 -14.49 -1.25
CA PRO A 225 13.07 -14.64 -2.67
C PRO A 225 13.78 -13.37 -3.14
N ALA A 226 14.93 -13.52 -3.79
CA ALA A 226 15.64 -12.35 -4.30
C ALA A 226 14.67 -11.61 -5.24
N ILE A 227 14.29 -10.39 -4.86
CA ILE A 227 13.55 -9.52 -5.77
C ILE A 227 14.58 -9.21 -6.88
N PRO A 228 14.32 -9.61 -8.12
CA PRO A 228 15.25 -9.32 -9.19
C PRO A 228 15.52 -7.81 -9.22
N ALA A 229 16.80 -7.41 -9.31
CA ALA A 229 17.20 -6.00 -9.33
C ALA A 229 16.58 -5.20 -10.51
N ALA A 230 16.04 -5.90 -11.49
CA ALA A 230 15.24 -5.36 -12.57
C ALA A 230 14.06 -6.31 -12.82
N ILE A 231 12.94 -6.06 -12.14
CA ILE A 231 11.68 -6.66 -12.55
C ILE A 231 11.19 -5.83 -13.73
N ALA A 232 11.36 -6.36 -14.94
CA ALA A 232 10.60 -5.88 -16.07
C ALA A 232 9.15 -6.23 -15.80
N LEU A 233 8.30 -5.23 -15.63
CA LEU A 233 6.86 -5.46 -15.67
C LEU A 233 6.55 -6.17 -16.99
N PRO A 234 5.67 -7.17 -17.01
CA PRO A 234 5.35 -7.88 -18.22
C PRO A 234 4.89 -6.88 -19.29
N ALA A 235 5.58 -6.87 -20.41
CA ALA A 235 5.21 -6.01 -21.53
C ALA A 235 3.86 -6.46 -22.09
N GLY A 236 2.95 -5.52 -22.32
CA GLY A 236 1.67 -5.78 -22.97
C GLY A 236 0.45 -5.60 -22.07
N THR A 237 -0.70 -5.99 -22.59
CA THR A 237 -1.99 -5.81 -21.90
C THR A 237 -2.40 -7.08 -21.20
N THR A 238 -2.55 -7.02 -19.88
CA THR A 238 -3.16 -8.08 -19.08
C THR A 238 -4.63 -7.74 -18.82
N ARG A 239 -5.51 -8.55 -19.38
CA ARG A 239 -6.95 -8.40 -19.17
C ARG A 239 -7.38 -9.13 -17.89
N VAL A 240 -8.02 -8.38 -17.03
CA VAL A 240 -8.65 -8.86 -15.82
C VAL A 240 -10.17 -8.79 -16.05
N SER A 241 -10.74 -9.86 -16.62
CA SER A 241 -12.18 -9.90 -16.90
C SER A 241 -12.98 -10.06 -15.61
N ILE A 242 -13.74 -9.03 -15.25
CA ILE A 242 -14.63 -9.08 -14.09
C ILE A 242 -15.93 -8.36 -14.44
N GLY A 243 -16.96 -9.13 -14.64
CA GLY A 243 -18.35 -8.71 -14.69
C GLY A 243 -18.72 -7.38 -15.36
N PRO A 244 -19.98 -7.00 -15.40
CA PRO A 244 -20.43 -5.76 -16.01
C PRO A 244 -19.99 -4.52 -15.22
N GLY A 245 -19.69 -3.42 -15.92
CA GLY A 245 -19.35 -2.12 -15.32
C GLY A 245 -18.35 -1.33 -16.18
N PRO A 246 -18.04 -0.07 -15.81
CA PRO A 246 -17.16 0.77 -16.59
C PRO A 246 -15.77 0.13 -16.73
N LEU A 247 -15.17 0.28 -17.89
CA LEU A 247 -13.80 -0.15 -18.15
C LEU A 247 -12.84 0.69 -17.30
N ARG A 248 -11.90 0.03 -16.64
CA ARG A 248 -10.77 0.67 -15.97
C ARG A 248 -9.48 0.19 -16.58
N ILE A 249 -8.58 1.11 -16.79
CA ILE A 249 -7.26 0.85 -17.37
C ILE A 249 -6.22 1.43 -16.42
N LEU A 250 -5.28 0.60 -15.97
CA LEU A 250 -4.09 1.03 -15.24
C LEU A 250 -2.88 0.89 -16.17
N ILE A 251 -2.17 1.97 -16.38
CA ILE A 251 -0.93 2.01 -17.15
C ILE A 251 0.22 2.25 -16.18
N ALA A 252 1.13 1.29 -16.09
CA ALA A 252 2.29 1.34 -15.23
C ALA A 252 3.53 1.80 -16.01
N ALA A 253 4.28 2.76 -15.48
CA ALA A 253 5.45 3.37 -16.12
C ALA A 253 6.79 2.68 -15.80
N GLY A 254 6.76 1.42 -15.39
CA GLY A 254 7.94 0.64 -15.01
C GLY A 254 8.35 0.81 -13.54
N LEU A 255 9.03 -0.21 -13.02
CA LEU A 255 9.51 -0.23 -11.64
C LEU A 255 10.67 0.77 -11.43
N ARG A 256 10.59 1.53 -10.36
CA ARG A 256 11.67 2.36 -9.83
C ARG A 256 12.19 1.71 -8.56
N PRO A 257 13.48 1.37 -8.46
CA PRO A 257 14.03 0.80 -7.24
C PRO A 257 13.99 1.83 -6.09
N ALA A 258 13.83 1.37 -4.86
CA ALA A 258 13.86 2.24 -3.68
C ALA A 258 15.19 3.03 -3.58
N SER A 259 16.29 2.46 -4.07
CA SER A 259 17.61 3.10 -4.15
C SER A 259 17.66 4.33 -5.07
N ALA A 260 16.65 4.56 -5.92
CA ALA A 260 16.55 5.80 -6.71
C ALA A 260 16.40 7.06 -5.82
N GLY A 261 16.01 6.87 -4.57
CA GLY A 261 15.98 7.88 -3.54
C GLY A 261 14.75 8.79 -3.54
N LEU A 262 14.59 9.50 -2.42
CA LEU A 262 13.42 10.36 -2.18
C LEU A 262 13.26 11.53 -3.17
N PRO A 263 14.32 12.19 -3.67
CA PRO A 263 14.17 13.24 -4.69
C PRO A 263 13.56 12.71 -6.00
N THR A 264 13.96 11.51 -6.42
CA THR A 264 13.39 10.87 -7.62
C THR A 264 11.92 10.49 -7.40
N LEU A 265 11.59 9.94 -6.24
CA LEU A 265 10.22 9.65 -5.85
C LEU A 265 9.34 10.91 -5.86
N ALA A 266 9.84 12.01 -5.30
CA ALA A 266 9.11 13.29 -5.29
C ALA A 266 8.84 13.82 -6.71
N ALA A 267 9.83 13.70 -7.59
CA ALA A 267 9.68 14.10 -8.98
C ALA A 267 8.69 13.24 -9.75
N ASP A 268 8.73 11.91 -9.56
CA ASP A 268 7.79 10.97 -10.20
C ASP A 268 6.35 11.21 -9.70
N ILE A 269 6.15 11.42 -8.40
CA ILE A 269 4.85 11.77 -7.83
C ILE A 269 4.31 13.07 -8.43
N LEU A 270 5.13 14.12 -8.50
CA LEU A 270 4.70 15.39 -9.09
C LEU A 270 4.43 15.28 -10.58
N ALA A 271 5.17 14.44 -11.31
CA ALA A 271 4.90 14.16 -12.71
C ALA A 271 3.54 13.48 -12.92
N MET A 272 3.23 12.45 -12.10
CA MET A 272 1.90 11.80 -12.14
C MET A 272 0.79 12.77 -11.78
N HIS A 273 0.99 13.58 -10.75
CA HIS A 273 0.03 14.60 -10.32
C HIS A 273 -0.18 15.70 -11.37
N TYR A 274 0.89 16.12 -12.05
CA TYR A 274 0.81 17.04 -13.18
C TYR A 274 -0.07 16.49 -14.31
N LEU A 275 0.10 15.20 -14.65
CA LEU A 275 -0.65 14.54 -15.71
C LEU A 275 -2.15 14.48 -15.43
N THR A 276 -2.54 14.33 -14.15
CA THR A 276 -3.89 13.85 -13.80
C THR A 276 -4.69 14.77 -12.88
N ALA A 277 -4.03 15.63 -12.09
CA ALA A 277 -4.74 16.36 -11.03
C ALA A 277 -5.34 17.68 -11.50
N GLY A 278 -6.67 17.77 -11.38
CA GLY A 278 -7.43 18.96 -11.62
C GLY A 278 -7.73 19.25 -13.10
N ARG A 279 -8.55 20.29 -13.33
CA ARG A 279 -9.07 20.64 -14.66
C ARG A 279 -8.02 21.08 -15.67
N MET A 280 -6.86 21.52 -15.19
CA MET A 280 -5.74 21.96 -16.03
C MET A 280 -4.73 20.85 -16.32
N ALA A 281 -4.99 19.63 -15.82
CA ALA A 281 -4.10 18.49 -16.06
C ALA A 281 -4.20 18.06 -17.54
N PRO A 282 -3.06 17.69 -18.15
CA PRO A 282 -3.03 17.30 -19.57
C PRO A 282 -4.00 16.17 -19.93
N LEU A 283 -4.14 15.16 -19.07
CA LEU A 283 -5.05 14.04 -19.32
C LEU A 283 -6.52 14.37 -19.02
N TYR A 284 -6.79 15.45 -18.29
CA TYR A 284 -8.15 15.91 -18.09
C TYR A 284 -8.84 16.34 -19.40
N GLY A 285 -8.07 16.77 -20.39
CA GLY A 285 -8.58 17.07 -21.72
C GLY A 285 -9.25 15.88 -22.43
N LEU A 286 -8.91 14.66 -22.06
CA LEU A 286 -9.59 13.45 -22.56
C LEU A 286 -11.00 13.29 -21.94
N ARG A 287 -11.24 13.88 -20.77
CA ARG A 287 -12.54 13.84 -20.07
C ARG A 287 -13.57 14.78 -20.70
N VAL A 288 -13.24 16.05 -20.79
CA VAL A 288 -14.22 17.09 -21.12
C VAL A 288 -14.41 17.30 -22.64
N PRO A 289 -13.37 17.53 -23.46
CA PRO A 289 -13.57 17.77 -24.89
C PRO A 289 -13.96 16.52 -25.67
N MET A 290 -13.52 15.35 -25.23
CA MET A 290 -13.72 14.10 -25.96
C MET A 290 -14.81 13.20 -25.39
N GLY A 291 -15.27 13.47 -24.15
CA GLY A 291 -16.29 12.66 -23.45
C GLY A 291 -15.89 11.20 -23.18
N LYS A 292 -14.62 10.87 -23.40
CA LYS A 292 -14.14 9.48 -23.45
C LYS A 292 -13.84 8.88 -22.09
N ILE A 293 -13.56 9.71 -21.08
CA ILE A 293 -13.20 9.22 -19.74
C ILE A 293 -14.04 9.87 -18.64
N TYR A 294 -14.41 9.09 -17.65
CA TYR A 294 -15.14 9.58 -16.46
C TYR A 294 -14.19 10.12 -15.41
N ASP A 295 -13.06 9.45 -15.22
CA ASP A 295 -12.07 9.83 -14.22
C ASP A 295 -10.67 9.44 -14.65
N VAL A 296 -9.67 10.20 -14.16
CA VAL A 296 -8.25 9.94 -14.35
C VAL A 296 -7.53 10.21 -13.04
N TYR A 297 -6.73 9.25 -12.63
CA TYR A 297 -5.95 9.30 -11.42
C TYR A 297 -4.50 8.88 -11.69
N GLY A 298 -3.55 9.56 -11.11
CA GLY A 298 -2.14 9.20 -11.22
C GLY A 298 -1.45 9.33 -9.87
N ASP A 299 -0.67 8.32 -9.54
CA ASP A 299 0.09 8.25 -8.28
C ASP A 299 1.26 7.26 -8.45
N VAL A 300 1.91 6.91 -7.36
CA VAL A 300 2.87 5.82 -7.30
C VAL A 300 2.33 4.68 -6.43
N ALA A 301 2.49 3.46 -6.90
CA ALA A 301 2.22 2.27 -6.11
C ALA A 301 3.52 1.79 -5.48
N PHE A 302 3.57 1.73 -4.14
CA PHE A 302 4.68 1.12 -3.43
C PHE A 302 4.55 -0.40 -3.53
N VAL A 303 5.64 -1.05 -3.96
CA VAL A 303 5.72 -2.48 -4.25
C VAL A 303 7.05 -3.03 -3.72
N SER A 304 7.17 -4.35 -3.63
CA SER A 304 8.43 -4.97 -3.22
C SER A 304 9.62 -4.46 -4.06
N GLY A 305 10.65 -3.97 -3.39
CA GLY A 305 11.87 -3.44 -4.01
C GLY A 305 11.81 -1.99 -4.48
N GLY A 306 10.63 -1.32 -4.44
CA GLY A 306 10.55 0.07 -4.90
C GLY A 306 9.15 0.64 -5.07
N TYR A 307 8.92 1.32 -6.18
CA TYR A 307 7.62 1.88 -6.51
C TYR A 307 7.39 1.92 -8.02
N VAL A 308 6.14 1.95 -8.42
CA VAL A 308 5.72 2.04 -9.82
C VAL A 308 4.85 3.27 -10.01
N PRO A 309 5.27 4.28 -10.79
CA PRO A 309 4.40 5.34 -11.24
C PRO A 309 3.30 4.76 -12.15
N PHE A 310 2.06 5.18 -11.97
CA PHE A 310 0.96 4.68 -12.78
C PHE A 310 -0.10 5.77 -13.05
N VAL A 311 -0.84 5.55 -14.12
CA VAL A 311 -2.08 6.29 -14.44
C VAL A 311 -3.21 5.28 -14.50
N GLU A 312 -4.30 5.54 -13.79
CA GLU A 312 -5.54 4.79 -13.86
C GLU A 312 -6.63 5.66 -14.50
N VAL A 313 -7.37 5.08 -15.42
CA VAL A 313 -8.44 5.75 -16.16
C VAL A 313 -9.70 4.93 -16.10
N VAL A 314 -10.84 5.61 -15.97
CA VAL A 314 -12.18 5.04 -15.98
C VAL A 314 -12.94 5.55 -17.21
N THR A 315 -13.49 4.64 -18.00
CA THR A 315 -14.19 4.97 -19.26
C THR A 315 -15.40 4.09 -19.52
N ALA A 316 -16.30 4.58 -20.39
CA ALA A 316 -17.34 3.76 -21.04
C ALA A 316 -16.96 3.34 -22.46
N ASP A 317 -15.89 3.92 -23.02
CA ASP A 317 -15.44 3.66 -24.40
C ASP A 317 -14.77 2.29 -24.54
N SER A 318 -14.49 1.92 -25.79
CA SER A 318 -13.72 0.72 -26.09
C SER A 318 -12.29 0.84 -25.58
N GLU A 319 -11.75 -0.27 -25.06
CA GLU A 319 -10.37 -0.35 -24.55
C GLU A 319 -9.35 0.14 -25.59
N ARG A 320 -9.51 -0.28 -26.85
CA ARG A 320 -8.56 0.04 -27.93
C ARG A 320 -8.50 1.53 -28.21
N GLU A 321 -9.65 2.20 -28.38
CA GLU A 321 -9.69 3.63 -28.66
C GLU A 321 -9.14 4.47 -27.54
N LEU A 322 -9.45 4.10 -26.29
CA LEU A 322 -8.93 4.78 -25.13
C LEU A 322 -7.42 4.61 -25.01
N LEU A 323 -6.89 3.41 -25.20
CA LEU A 323 -5.43 3.16 -25.18
C LEU A 323 -4.71 3.99 -26.23
N ILE A 324 -5.25 4.07 -27.45
CA ILE A 324 -4.68 4.91 -28.51
C ILE A 324 -4.72 6.39 -28.10
N ALA A 325 -5.85 6.87 -27.58
CA ALA A 325 -5.99 8.27 -27.16
C ALA A 325 -5.05 8.63 -25.99
N LEU A 326 -4.95 7.76 -24.99
CA LEU A 326 -4.05 7.93 -23.85
C LEU A 326 -2.59 7.93 -24.28
N HIS A 327 -2.20 6.96 -25.12
CA HIS A 327 -0.84 6.85 -25.61
C HIS A 327 -0.44 8.07 -26.44
N THR A 328 -1.31 8.51 -27.36
CA THR A 328 -1.08 9.71 -28.16
C THR A 328 -0.93 10.94 -27.27
N LYS A 329 -1.82 11.10 -26.29
CA LYS A 329 -1.78 12.26 -25.39
C LYS A 329 -0.56 12.24 -24.47
N LEU A 330 -0.19 11.10 -23.92
CA LEU A 330 1.04 10.96 -23.12
C LEU A 330 2.29 11.29 -23.94
N ARG A 331 2.39 10.79 -25.16
CA ARG A 331 3.53 11.12 -26.06
C ARG A 331 3.60 12.62 -26.35
N ASP A 332 2.46 13.27 -26.64
CA ASP A 332 2.40 14.72 -26.86
C ASP A 332 2.87 15.50 -25.62
N VAL A 333 2.42 15.11 -24.42
CA VAL A 333 2.83 15.74 -23.15
C VAL A 333 4.33 15.54 -22.90
N ILE A 334 4.86 14.34 -23.15
CA ILE A 334 6.28 14.05 -22.94
C ILE A 334 7.13 14.84 -23.95
N ALA A 335 6.72 14.91 -25.22
CA ALA A 335 7.40 15.69 -26.24
C ALA A 335 7.47 17.20 -25.88
N LYS A 336 6.39 17.71 -25.28
CA LYS A 336 6.28 19.12 -24.84
C LYS A 336 6.70 19.34 -23.40
N ALA A 337 7.29 18.37 -22.72
CA ALA A 337 7.69 18.51 -21.32
C ALA A 337 8.65 19.68 -21.07
N GLY A 338 9.48 20.05 -22.06
CA GLY A 338 10.35 21.21 -22.00
C GLY A 338 9.62 22.56 -21.91
N GLU A 339 8.35 22.62 -22.33
CA GLU A 339 7.51 23.82 -22.28
C GLU A 339 6.84 24.05 -20.91
N LEU A 340 7.00 23.11 -19.94
CA LEU A 340 6.52 23.29 -18.58
C LEU A 340 7.02 24.59 -18.00
N ARG A 341 6.13 25.35 -17.37
CA ARG A 341 6.48 26.62 -16.73
C ARG A 341 6.60 26.43 -15.20
N ASP A 342 7.37 27.28 -14.55
CA ASP A 342 7.50 27.25 -13.08
C ASP A 342 6.14 27.44 -12.36
N ALA A 343 5.24 28.22 -12.96
CA ALA A 343 3.87 28.39 -12.46
C ALA A 343 3.08 27.07 -12.43
N ASP A 344 3.28 26.19 -13.42
CA ASP A 344 2.64 24.88 -13.48
C ASP A 344 3.16 23.98 -12.35
N ILE A 345 4.47 23.99 -12.11
CA ILE A 345 5.10 23.25 -11.02
C ILE A 345 4.64 23.76 -9.66
N THR A 346 4.57 25.07 -9.47
CA THR A 346 4.08 25.70 -8.23
C THR A 346 2.65 25.25 -7.94
N ARG A 347 1.77 25.27 -8.94
CA ARG A 347 0.38 24.82 -8.83
C ARG A 347 0.31 23.33 -8.45
N VAL A 348 1.08 22.48 -9.10
CA VAL A 348 1.10 21.03 -8.88
C VAL A 348 1.61 20.70 -7.47
N ARG A 349 2.68 21.36 -7.00
CA ARG A 349 3.18 21.23 -5.63
C ARG A 349 2.11 21.61 -4.59
N ALA A 350 1.45 22.75 -4.77
CA ALA A 350 0.40 23.21 -3.86
C ALA A 350 -0.79 22.25 -3.82
N SER A 351 -1.19 21.75 -4.99
CA SER A 351 -2.26 20.77 -5.11
C SER A 351 -1.93 19.44 -4.41
N TYR A 352 -0.72 18.92 -4.64
CA TYR A 352 -0.26 17.68 -4.00
C TYR A 352 -0.18 17.81 -2.48
N LEU A 353 0.43 18.89 -1.96
CA LEU A 353 0.54 19.11 -0.52
C LEU A 353 -0.83 19.25 0.16
N ARG A 354 -1.82 19.85 -0.51
CA ARG A 354 -3.20 19.88 -0.03
C ARG A 354 -3.77 18.48 0.07
N MET A 355 -3.61 17.66 -0.97
CA MET A 355 -4.06 16.27 -0.97
C MET A 355 -3.41 15.46 0.16
N VAL A 356 -2.10 15.64 0.40
CA VAL A 356 -1.41 14.99 1.52
C VAL A 356 -2.01 15.41 2.87
N ALA A 357 -2.28 16.70 3.05
CA ALA A 357 -2.92 17.21 4.26
C ALA A 357 -4.33 16.61 4.47
N GLU A 358 -5.12 16.50 3.41
CA GLU A 358 -6.44 15.87 3.47
C GLU A 358 -6.36 14.37 3.78
N ARG A 359 -5.43 13.64 3.14
CA ARG A 359 -5.24 12.20 3.40
C ARG A 359 -4.76 11.92 4.83
N SER A 360 -3.95 12.79 5.41
CA SER A 360 -3.45 12.66 6.78
C SER A 360 -4.56 12.74 7.83
N THR A 361 -5.74 13.27 7.49
CA THR A 361 -6.91 13.24 8.38
C THR A 361 -7.50 11.84 8.54
N ARG A 362 -7.20 10.92 7.63
CA ARG A 362 -7.62 9.52 7.65
C ARG A 362 -6.47 8.64 8.15
N MET A 363 -6.24 8.65 9.45
CA MET A 363 -5.09 8.00 10.10
C MET A 363 -4.84 6.55 9.66
N PRO A 364 -5.83 5.65 9.53
CA PRO A 364 -5.56 4.28 9.07
C PRO A 364 -4.87 4.22 7.72
N ASN A 365 -5.33 4.98 6.74
CA ASN A 365 -4.72 5.01 5.40
C ASN A 365 -3.31 5.60 5.43
N ALA A 366 -3.09 6.65 6.22
CA ALA A 366 -1.77 7.24 6.40
C ALA A 366 -0.79 6.24 7.03
N LEU A 367 -1.21 5.50 8.06
CA LEU A 367 -0.42 4.45 8.70
C LEU A 367 -0.05 3.33 7.72
N ILE A 368 -1.01 2.79 6.96
CA ILE A 368 -0.76 1.72 5.99
C ILE A 368 0.29 2.17 4.97
N GLN A 369 0.13 3.35 4.39
CA GLN A 369 1.06 3.89 3.40
C GLN A 369 2.44 4.18 4.00
N ALA A 370 2.51 4.76 5.20
CA ALA A 370 3.77 5.02 5.88
C ALA A 370 4.51 3.72 6.19
N THR A 371 3.80 2.67 6.62
CA THR A 371 4.40 1.38 6.92
C THR A 371 4.89 0.66 5.65
N GLN A 372 4.22 0.84 4.51
CA GLN A 372 4.72 0.39 3.21
C GLN A 372 6.05 1.08 2.85
N ARG A 373 6.11 2.41 3.01
CA ARG A 373 7.34 3.18 2.76
C ARG A 373 8.47 2.81 3.72
N GLN A 374 8.14 2.58 5.00
CA GLN A 374 9.10 2.11 6.00
C GLN A 374 9.73 0.78 5.57
N GLN A 375 8.93 -0.17 5.13
CA GLN A 375 9.41 -1.47 4.67
C GLN A 375 10.36 -1.39 3.47
N LEU A 376 10.27 -0.34 2.68
CA LEU A 376 11.12 -0.04 1.53
C LEU A 376 12.34 0.82 1.85
N GLY A 377 12.54 1.19 3.12
CA GLY A 377 13.60 2.12 3.52
C GLY A 377 13.32 3.60 3.15
N LEU A 378 12.07 3.93 2.84
CA LEU A 378 11.63 5.27 2.43
C LEU A 378 10.92 6.04 3.55
N ALA A 379 11.12 5.66 4.81
CA ALA A 379 10.45 6.26 5.98
C ALA A 379 10.63 7.78 6.11
N ALA A 380 11.78 8.28 5.69
CA ALA A 380 12.05 9.72 5.74
C ALA A 380 11.09 10.53 4.83
N TRP A 381 10.37 9.89 3.90
CA TRP A 381 9.33 10.53 3.10
C TRP A 381 8.25 11.16 3.99
N ASP A 382 7.73 10.42 4.96
CA ASP A 382 6.60 10.87 5.79
C ASP A 382 6.97 12.07 6.67
N ARG A 383 8.23 12.13 7.10
CA ARG A 383 8.77 13.25 7.86
C ARG A 383 9.08 14.45 6.98
N ASP A 384 9.60 14.21 5.78
CA ASP A 384 10.22 15.23 4.94
C ASP A 384 9.39 15.60 3.69
N VAL A 385 8.17 15.08 3.54
CA VAL A 385 7.36 15.21 2.32
C VAL A 385 7.21 16.66 1.86
N GLU A 386 6.95 17.59 2.76
CA GLU A 386 6.79 19.00 2.42
C GLU A 386 8.09 19.58 1.86
N ARG A 387 9.22 19.29 2.51
CA ARG A 387 10.55 19.75 2.09
C ARG A 387 10.93 19.15 0.73
N LEU A 388 10.69 17.85 0.55
CA LEU A 388 10.97 17.14 -0.69
C LEU A 388 10.14 17.68 -1.86
N ILE A 389 8.85 17.85 -1.68
CA ILE A 389 7.94 18.38 -2.70
C ILE A 389 8.29 19.84 -3.05
N LYS A 390 8.55 20.69 -2.05
CA LYS A 390 8.96 22.08 -2.29
C LYS A 390 10.34 22.18 -2.97
N GLY A 391 11.25 21.27 -2.65
CA GLY A 391 12.61 21.23 -3.22
C GLY A 391 12.71 20.59 -4.59
N THR A 392 11.65 19.91 -5.09
CA THR A 392 11.67 19.28 -6.42
C THR A 392 11.64 20.36 -7.51
N SER A 393 12.68 20.47 -8.32
CA SER A 393 12.76 21.47 -9.39
C SER A 393 11.89 21.12 -10.61
N ARG A 394 11.69 22.09 -11.48
CA ARG A 394 11.02 21.92 -12.77
C ARG A 394 11.74 20.88 -13.63
N GLU A 395 13.07 20.96 -13.69
CA GLU A 395 13.92 20.05 -14.45
C GLU A 395 13.78 18.59 -13.96
N MET A 396 13.65 18.39 -12.65
CA MET A 396 13.39 17.06 -12.07
C MET A 396 12.05 16.50 -12.50
N VAL A 397 11.00 17.32 -12.56
CA VAL A 397 9.67 16.89 -13.05
C VAL A 397 9.70 16.61 -14.54
N ILE A 398 10.39 17.44 -15.34
CA ILE A 398 10.60 17.18 -16.79
C ILE A 398 11.33 15.86 -16.98
N ALA A 399 12.39 15.60 -16.24
CA ALA A 399 13.12 14.35 -16.29
C ALA A 399 12.24 13.15 -15.88
N ALA A 400 11.37 13.32 -14.88
CA ALA A 400 10.40 12.30 -14.48
C ALA A 400 9.39 12.01 -15.59
N LEU A 401 8.81 13.02 -16.23
CA LEU A 401 7.91 12.86 -17.38
C LEU A 401 8.58 12.11 -18.53
N LYS A 402 9.83 12.44 -18.87
CA LYS A 402 10.60 11.74 -19.90
C LYS A 402 10.89 10.28 -19.54
N ARG A 403 11.05 9.95 -18.24
CA ARG A 403 11.20 8.56 -17.78
C ARG A 403 9.92 7.72 -17.90
N ILE A 404 8.76 8.35 -18.06
CA ILE A 404 7.51 7.66 -18.39
C ILE A 404 7.53 7.14 -19.84
N GLU A 405 8.65 7.30 -20.53
CA GLU A 405 8.82 6.84 -21.90
C GLU A 405 8.46 5.36 -22.02
N ILE A 406 7.31 5.18 -22.62
CA ILE A 406 6.56 3.93 -22.63
C ILE A 406 7.09 3.11 -23.81
N ALA A 407 8.18 2.42 -23.60
CA ALA A 407 8.64 1.47 -24.60
C ALA A 407 7.59 0.37 -24.84
N VAL A 408 7.00 -0.16 -23.79
CA VAL A 408 5.80 -1.02 -23.81
C VAL A 408 5.14 -0.91 -22.43
N PRO A 409 4.01 -0.22 -22.28
CA PRO A 409 3.36 -0.10 -20.98
C PRO A 409 2.83 -1.46 -20.53
N THR A 410 2.97 -1.74 -19.24
CA THR A 410 2.16 -2.78 -18.63
C THR A 410 0.77 -2.21 -18.39
N VAL A 411 -0.20 -2.79 -19.05
CA VAL A 411 -1.59 -2.35 -18.99
C VAL A 411 -2.43 -3.42 -18.32
N PHE A 412 -3.12 -3.05 -17.27
CA PHE A 412 -4.14 -3.88 -16.64
C PHE A 412 -5.51 -3.31 -16.96
N THR A 413 -6.42 -4.13 -17.48
CA THR A 413 -7.77 -3.68 -17.81
C THR A 413 -8.82 -4.50 -17.06
N THR A 414 -9.90 -3.85 -16.62
CA THR A 414 -11.06 -4.50 -16.01
C THR A 414 -12.33 -3.97 -16.66
N GLY A 415 -13.23 -4.81 -17.07
CA GLY A 415 -14.53 -4.44 -17.65
C GLY A 415 -15.16 -5.60 -18.41
N ALA A 416 -16.42 -5.45 -18.84
CA ALA A 416 -17.01 -6.36 -19.78
C ALA A 416 -16.22 -6.24 -21.09
N GLY A 417 -15.30 -7.18 -21.32
CA GLY A 417 -14.59 -7.24 -22.58
C GLY A 417 -15.61 -7.45 -23.70
N VAL A 418 -15.73 -6.47 -24.57
CA VAL A 418 -16.25 -6.74 -25.91
C VAL A 418 -15.20 -7.65 -26.53
N GLY A 419 -15.57 -8.91 -26.74
CA GLY A 419 -14.68 -9.86 -27.36
C GLY A 419 -14.16 -9.29 -28.67
N ILE A 420 -12.85 -9.04 -28.73
CA ILE A 420 -12.18 -8.84 -29.99
C ILE A 420 -11.88 -10.25 -30.46
N GLY A 421 -12.74 -10.74 -31.40
CA GLY A 421 -12.44 -11.94 -32.17
C GLY A 421 -11.15 -11.78 -32.98
#